data_38dada08f086dc7f5768c26d030cfadf
#
_entry.id   38dada08f086dc7f5768c26d030cfadf
#
_cell.length_a   1.000
_cell.length_b   1.000
_cell.length_c   1.000
_cell.angle_alpha   90.00
_cell.angle_beta   90.00
_cell.angle_gamma   90.00
#
_symmetry.space_group_name_H-M   'P 1'
#
loop_
_entity.id
_entity.type
_entity.pdbx_description
1 polymer ?
#
loop_
_entity_poly.entity_id
_entity_poly.type
_entity_poly.pdbx_seq_one_letter_code
_entity_poly.pdbx_strand_id
1 'polypeptide(L)'
;MIKNFSETTPLSYEFFPVENRQIELSFTGDEISSDGGLLLLREVENQLQLIDRISGCITDNRDQRYIDHTLKEMLIQRVFQIAAGYEDCNDCNDLRNDMVFKMCAGRLPQSGHELASQPTMSRMENSVSWRELYGMGVQFLNDFIDSYESEPKMVILDMDDTNNDTYGQQELSLFNNYYHDYCYMPLHIYEGLSGKLITTILKPGRRNKQSNVASLLKKIIKHIREQWANTVIIVR
;
A
#
# COMPACT_ATOMS: atom_id res chain seq x y z
N MET A 1 26.36 -30.93 34.68
CA MET A 1 24.89 -31.14 34.63
C MET A 1 24.32 -30.23 33.54
N ILE A 2 24.19 -30.75 32.34
CA ILE A 2 23.64 -30.03 31.20
C ILE A 2 22.12 -30.09 31.36
N LYS A 3 21.46 -28.95 31.57
CA LYS A 3 20.01 -28.89 31.59
C LYS A 3 19.51 -29.17 30.16
N ASN A 4 18.77 -30.28 30.02
CA ASN A 4 18.01 -30.54 28.82
C ASN A 4 17.07 -29.36 28.55
N PHE A 5 17.26 -28.69 27.42
CA PHE A 5 16.26 -27.79 26.87
C PHE A 5 15.06 -28.66 26.49
N SER A 6 13.98 -28.50 27.22
CA SER A 6 12.69 -29.11 26.94
C SER A 6 12.23 -28.77 25.54
N GLU A 7 11.60 -29.75 24.91
CA GLU A 7 10.90 -29.66 23.63
C GLU A 7 10.24 -28.29 23.45
N THR A 8 10.80 -27.49 22.56
CA THR A 8 10.17 -26.24 22.13
C THR A 8 8.96 -26.66 21.32
N THR A 9 7.77 -26.37 21.83
CA THR A 9 6.54 -26.42 21.04
C THR A 9 6.81 -25.66 19.74
N PRO A 10 6.56 -26.24 18.57
CA PRO A 10 6.79 -25.54 17.32
C PRO A 10 5.99 -24.25 17.34
N LEU A 11 6.65 -23.15 16.99
CA LEU A 11 6.05 -21.83 16.96
C LEU A 11 5.02 -21.85 15.83
N SER A 12 3.74 -21.75 16.16
CA SER A 12 2.67 -21.61 15.19
C SER A 12 1.98 -20.26 15.39
N TYR A 13 1.56 -19.64 14.29
CA TYR A 13 0.80 -18.40 14.29
C TYR A 13 -0.55 -18.63 13.64
N GLU A 14 -1.60 -18.22 14.34
CA GLU A 14 -2.96 -18.23 13.81
C GLU A 14 -3.26 -16.87 13.16
N PHE A 15 -3.85 -16.90 11.98
CA PHE A 15 -4.24 -15.71 11.20
C PHE A 15 -5.75 -15.61 11.08
N PHE A 16 -6.24 -14.45 10.66
CA PHE A 16 -7.65 -14.29 10.31
C PHE A 16 -8.08 -15.33 9.27
N PRO A 17 -9.25 -15.94 9.44
CA PRO A 17 -9.72 -17.00 8.57
C PRO A 17 -9.93 -16.51 7.14
N VAL A 18 -9.87 -17.43 6.18
CA VAL A 18 -10.29 -17.25 4.79
C VAL A 18 -11.51 -18.13 4.56
N GLU A 19 -12.62 -17.56 4.10
CA GLU A 19 -13.88 -18.28 3.90
C GLU A 19 -14.26 -19.19 5.08
N ASN A 20 -14.15 -18.69 6.32
CA ASN A 20 -14.39 -19.40 7.57
C ASN A 20 -13.43 -20.59 7.86
N ARG A 21 -12.30 -20.70 7.16
CA ARG A 21 -11.25 -21.67 7.43
C ARG A 21 -10.10 -21.00 8.14
N GLN A 22 -9.72 -21.57 9.29
CA GLN A 22 -8.56 -21.11 10.04
C GLN A 22 -7.28 -21.26 9.21
N ILE A 23 -6.43 -20.22 9.23
CA ILE A 23 -5.09 -20.26 8.65
C ILE A 23 -4.10 -20.35 9.80
N GLU A 24 -3.20 -21.30 9.71
CA GLU A 24 -2.09 -21.47 10.63
C GLU A 24 -0.77 -21.48 9.84
N LEU A 25 0.22 -20.74 10.33
CA LEU A 25 1.59 -20.78 9.83
C LEU A 25 2.42 -21.55 10.86
N SER A 26 3.06 -22.61 10.43
CA SER A 26 3.94 -23.41 11.28
C SER A 26 5.32 -23.57 10.62
N PHE A 27 6.32 -23.87 11.41
CA PHE A 27 7.69 -24.13 10.93
C PHE A 27 8.01 -25.64 10.98
N THR A 28 7.04 -26.47 10.66
CA THR A 28 7.18 -27.95 10.66
C THR A 28 7.80 -28.48 9.36
N GLY A 29 7.84 -27.66 8.31
CA GLY A 29 8.46 -28.01 7.03
C GLY A 29 7.58 -28.84 6.08
N ASP A 30 6.27 -28.94 6.34
CA ASP A 30 5.36 -29.73 5.50
C ASP A 30 5.07 -29.05 4.16
N GLU A 31 4.55 -27.82 4.16
CA GLU A 31 4.32 -27.02 2.95
C GLU A 31 5.11 -25.71 3.03
N ILE A 32 5.88 -25.41 2.00
CA ILE A 32 6.79 -24.25 1.98
C ILE A 32 6.34 -23.29 0.87
N SER A 33 6.18 -22.03 1.23
CA SER A 33 6.01 -20.92 0.27
C SER A 33 7.13 -19.90 0.44
N SER A 34 7.68 -19.41 -0.68
CA SER A 34 8.65 -18.31 -0.68
C SER A 34 8.04 -17.01 -0.14
N ASP A 35 6.73 -16.82 -0.32
CA ASP A 35 6.02 -15.58 -0.03
C ASP A 35 5.15 -15.66 1.23
N GLY A 36 5.37 -16.66 2.09
CA GLY A 36 4.61 -16.89 3.32
C GLY A 36 4.58 -15.66 4.26
N GLY A 37 5.60 -14.81 4.22
CA GLY A 37 5.64 -13.55 4.97
C GLY A 37 4.51 -12.57 4.63
N LEU A 38 3.89 -12.68 3.46
CA LEU A 38 2.74 -11.84 3.07
C LEU A 38 1.51 -12.06 3.95
N LEU A 39 1.38 -13.21 4.61
CA LEU A 39 0.31 -13.46 5.56
C LEU A 39 0.40 -12.53 6.78
N LEU A 40 1.61 -12.14 7.20
CA LEU A 40 1.79 -11.12 8.24
C LEU A 40 1.32 -9.74 7.76
N LEU A 41 1.64 -9.38 6.51
CA LEU A 41 1.17 -8.14 5.92
C LEU A 41 -0.37 -8.12 5.77
N ARG A 42 -0.97 -9.26 5.39
CA ARG A 42 -2.43 -9.44 5.37
C ARG A 42 -3.04 -9.21 6.75
N GLU A 43 -2.38 -9.71 7.80
CA GLU A 43 -2.84 -9.52 9.17
C GLU A 43 -2.85 -8.04 9.58
N VAL A 44 -1.81 -7.31 9.20
CA VAL A 44 -1.73 -5.84 9.39
C VAL A 44 -2.86 -5.14 8.63
N GLU A 45 -3.10 -5.52 7.37
CA GLU A 45 -4.20 -4.95 6.57
C GLU A 45 -5.57 -5.26 7.19
N ASN A 46 -5.79 -6.46 7.70
CA ASN A 46 -7.04 -6.82 8.39
C ASN A 46 -7.30 -5.95 9.63
N GLN A 47 -6.25 -5.52 10.31
CA GLN A 47 -6.36 -4.63 11.47
C GLN A 47 -6.50 -3.17 11.06
N LEU A 48 -5.71 -2.71 10.08
CA LEU A 48 -5.69 -1.32 9.66
C LEU A 48 -6.81 -0.96 8.68
N GLN A 49 -7.24 -1.90 7.85
CA GLN A 49 -8.23 -1.67 6.77
C GLN A 49 -7.83 -0.54 5.80
N LEU A 50 -6.53 -0.37 5.57
CA LEU A 50 -5.98 0.72 4.74
C LEU A 50 -6.41 0.58 3.28
N ILE A 51 -6.22 -0.62 2.70
CA ILE A 51 -6.57 -0.87 1.30
C ILE A 51 -8.08 -0.79 1.10
N ASP A 52 -8.87 -1.19 2.09
CA ASP A 52 -10.33 -1.05 2.05
C ASP A 52 -10.75 0.42 1.93
N ARG A 53 -10.19 1.30 2.79
CA ARG A 53 -10.45 2.75 2.73
C ARG A 53 -9.97 3.39 1.44
N ILE A 54 -8.80 3.00 0.94
CA ILE A 54 -8.26 3.49 -0.34
C ILE A 54 -9.14 3.03 -1.50
N SER A 55 -9.62 1.78 -1.49
CA SER A 55 -10.52 1.27 -2.52
C SER A 55 -11.83 2.07 -2.58
N GLY A 56 -12.30 2.56 -1.44
CA GLY A 56 -13.47 3.44 -1.35
C GLY A 56 -13.29 4.82 -2.00
N CYS A 57 -12.05 5.24 -2.29
CA CYS A 57 -11.76 6.47 -3.02
C CYS A 57 -11.91 6.33 -4.55
N ILE A 58 -12.03 5.12 -5.05
CA ILE A 58 -12.09 4.81 -6.48
C ILE A 58 -13.50 4.38 -6.85
N THR A 59 -14.04 4.96 -7.92
CA THR A 59 -15.36 4.61 -8.44
C THR A 59 -15.24 3.40 -9.37
N ASP A 60 -15.87 2.29 -9.00
CA ASP A 60 -15.94 1.14 -9.89
C ASP A 60 -17.12 1.30 -10.87
N ASN A 61 -16.80 1.69 -12.10
CA ASN A 61 -17.77 1.89 -13.16
C ASN A 61 -18.14 0.58 -13.91
N ARG A 62 -17.62 -0.58 -13.49
CA ARG A 62 -17.93 -1.87 -14.11
C ARG A 62 -19.32 -2.35 -13.70
N ASP A 63 -19.96 -3.14 -14.55
CA ASP A 63 -21.23 -3.77 -14.20
C ASP A 63 -20.99 -4.86 -13.12
N GLN A 64 -21.48 -4.59 -11.92
CA GLN A 64 -21.25 -5.45 -10.74
C GLN A 64 -21.74 -6.90 -10.92
N ARG A 65 -22.63 -7.14 -11.88
CA ARG A 65 -23.15 -8.49 -12.20
C ARG A 65 -22.12 -9.39 -12.91
N TYR A 66 -21.08 -8.78 -13.49
CA TYR A 66 -20.06 -9.47 -14.31
C TYR A 66 -18.64 -9.24 -13.79
N ILE A 67 -18.52 -8.94 -12.50
CA ILE A 67 -17.21 -8.74 -11.86
C ILE A 67 -16.74 -10.06 -11.24
N ASP A 68 -15.63 -10.59 -11.74
CA ASP A 68 -14.93 -11.74 -11.13
C ASP A 68 -13.97 -11.30 -10.01
N HIS A 69 -13.46 -10.06 -10.09
CA HIS A 69 -12.50 -9.49 -9.16
C HIS A 69 -12.99 -8.12 -8.71
N THR A 70 -13.21 -7.96 -7.42
CA THR A 70 -13.57 -6.67 -6.83
C THR A 70 -12.38 -5.71 -6.90
N LEU A 71 -12.66 -4.41 -6.81
CA LEU A 71 -11.60 -3.39 -6.79
C LEU A 71 -10.66 -3.60 -5.60
N LYS A 72 -11.22 -3.92 -4.43
CA LYS A 72 -10.44 -4.23 -3.22
C LYS A 72 -9.51 -5.41 -3.42
N GLU A 73 -9.99 -6.53 -3.97
CA GLU A 73 -9.16 -7.71 -4.27
C GLU A 73 -8.02 -7.37 -5.22
N MET A 74 -8.28 -6.60 -6.27
CA MET A 74 -7.24 -6.19 -7.21
C MET A 74 -6.19 -5.27 -6.55
N LEU A 75 -6.60 -4.35 -5.68
CA LEU A 75 -5.67 -3.51 -4.93
C LEU A 75 -4.84 -4.32 -3.94
N ILE A 76 -5.45 -5.26 -3.21
CA ILE A 76 -4.72 -6.19 -2.33
C ILE A 76 -3.68 -6.97 -3.15
N GLN A 77 -4.11 -7.59 -4.26
CA GLN A 77 -3.20 -8.33 -5.12
C GLN A 77 -2.02 -7.45 -5.55
N ARG A 78 -2.28 -6.25 -6.05
CA ARG A 78 -1.23 -5.37 -6.58
C ARG A 78 -0.28 -4.86 -5.50
N VAL A 79 -0.80 -4.41 -4.38
CA VAL A 79 0.01 -3.91 -3.26
C VAL A 79 0.89 -5.02 -2.69
N PHE A 80 0.35 -6.24 -2.52
CA PHE A 80 1.12 -7.36 -2.01
C PHE A 80 2.17 -7.88 -3.01
N GLN A 81 1.88 -7.84 -4.31
CA GLN A 81 2.87 -8.13 -5.34
C GLN A 81 4.06 -7.17 -5.25
N ILE A 82 3.80 -5.87 -5.20
CA ILE A 82 4.87 -4.86 -5.06
C ILE A 82 5.64 -5.07 -3.76
N ALA A 83 4.95 -5.33 -2.66
CA ALA A 83 5.59 -5.58 -1.35
C ALA A 83 6.47 -6.85 -1.34
N ALA A 84 6.16 -7.84 -2.17
CA ALA A 84 6.96 -9.05 -2.35
C ALA A 84 8.09 -8.90 -3.37
N GLY A 85 8.21 -7.74 -4.05
CA GLY A 85 9.23 -7.47 -5.05
C GLY A 85 8.81 -7.80 -6.50
N TYR A 86 7.55 -8.11 -6.73
CA TYR A 86 6.98 -8.33 -8.07
C TYR A 86 6.40 -7.02 -8.62
N GLU A 87 7.27 -6.16 -9.11
CA GLU A 87 6.91 -4.80 -9.55
C GLU A 87 6.21 -4.77 -10.90
N ASP A 88 6.54 -5.72 -11.78
CA ASP A 88 5.96 -5.77 -13.13
C ASP A 88 4.50 -6.25 -13.06
N CYS A 89 3.63 -5.54 -13.78
CA CYS A 89 2.24 -5.96 -13.92
C CYS A 89 2.08 -7.32 -14.63
N ASN A 90 3.08 -7.75 -15.43
CA ASN A 90 3.08 -9.07 -16.06
C ASN A 90 3.13 -10.22 -15.05
N ASP A 91 3.75 -10.00 -13.89
CA ASP A 91 3.83 -10.99 -12.80
C ASP A 91 2.43 -11.42 -12.31
N CYS A 92 1.42 -10.59 -12.54
CA CYS A 92 0.02 -10.96 -12.25
C CYS A 92 -0.39 -12.29 -12.93
N ASN A 93 0.11 -12.59 -14.13
CA ASN A 93 -0.26 -13.81 -14.85
C ASN A 93 0.32 -15.06 -14.18
N ASP A 94 1.54 -14.96 -13.65
CA ASP A 94 2.23 -16.07 -13.01
C ASP A 94 1.72 -16.27 -11.57
N LEU A 95 1.45 -15.17 -10.87
CA LEU A 95 1.04 -15.19 -9.46
C LEU A 95 -0.48 -15.38 -9.24
N ARG A 96 -1.31 -15.31 -10.29
CA ARG A 96 -2.78 -15.41 -10.15
C ARG A 96 -3.27 -16.71 -9.53
N ASN A 97 -2.48 -17.77 -9.62
CA ASN A 97 -2.78 -19.08 -9.04
C ASN A 97 -1.97 -19.40 -7.79
N ASP A 98 -1.06 -18.50 -7.40
CA ASP A 98 -0.28 -18.70 -6.18
C ASP A 98 -1.16 -18.75 -4.94
N MET A 99 -0.92 -19.73 -4.08
CA MET A 99 -1.75 -20.03 -2.91
C MET A 99 -1.71 -18.91 -1.87
N VAL A 100 -0.52 -18.30 -1.66
CA VAL A 100 -0.35 -17.25 -0.65
C VAL A 100 -1.02 -15.96 -1.12
N PHE A 101 -0.84 -15.56 -2.38
CA PHE A 101 -1.53 -14.40 -2.94
C PHE A 101 -3.05 -14.56 -2.94
N LYS A 102 -3.56 -15.76 -3.24
CA LYS A 102 -5.00 -16.05 -3.13
C LYS A 102 -5.50 -15.88 -1.69
N MET A 103 -4.77 -16.40 -0.69
CA MET A 103 -5.12 -16.21 0.72
C MET A 103 -5.07 -14.74 1.13
N CYS A 104 -4.09 -13.98 0.65
CA CYS A 104 -4.01 -12.54 0.89
C CYS A 104 -5.23 -11.79 0.37
N ALA A 105 -5.75 -12.19 -0.79
CA ALA A 105 -6.96 -11.63 -1.37
C ALA A 105 -8.27 -12.23 -0.78
N GLY A 106 -8.18 -13.07 0.24
CA GLY A 106 -9.34 -13.66 0.90
C GLY A 106 -9.94 -14.86 0.18
N ARG A 107 -9.18 -15.51 -0.74
CA ARG A 107 -9.61 -16.69 -1.48
C ARG A 107 -8.96 -17.95 -0.94
N LEU A 108 -9.65 -19.10 -1.05
CA LEU A 108 -9.07 -20.39 -0.68
C LEU A 108 -7.86 -20.71 -1.56
N PRO A 109 -6.77 -21.24 -0.96
CA PRO A 109 -5.51 -21.45 -1.68
C PRO A 109 -5.63 -22.44 -2.83
N GLN A 110 -6.30 -23.56 -2.63
CA GLN A 110 -6.40 -24.63 -3.63
C GLN A 110 -7.65 -24.50 -4.51
N SER A 111 -8.83 -24.31 -3.91
CA SER A 111 -10.13 -24.33 -4.58
C SER A 111 -10.69 -22.94 -4.93
N GLY A 112 -10.10 -21.86 -4.43
CA GLY A 112 -10.52 -20.49 -4.76
C GLY A 112 -10.22 -20.14 -6.22
N HIS A 113 -11.07 -19.32 -6.84
CA HIS A 113 -10.82 -18.81 -8.19
C HIS A 113 -9.47 -18.10 -8.27
N GLU A 114 -8.89 -18.09 -9.47
CA GLU A 114 -7.68 -17.35 -9.77
C GLU A 114 -7.83 -15.85 -9.50
N LEU A 115 -6.72 -15.16 -9.28
CA LEU A 115 -6.68 -13.71 -9.13
C LEU A 115 -6.69 -13.00 -10.48
N ALA A 116 -6.72 -11.67 -10.47
CA ALA A 116 -6.77 -10.87 -11.69
C ALA A 116 -5.53 -11.09 -12.57
N SER A 117 -5.76 -11.22 -13.87
CA SER A 117 -4.71 -11.29 -14.88
C SER A 117 -4.10 -9.91 -15.15
N GLN A 118 -2.91 -9.88 -15.78
CA GLN A 118 -2.23 -8.64 -16.19
C GLN A 118 -3.15 -7.67 -16.96
N PRO A 119 -3.92 -8.08 -17.98
CA PRO A 119 -4.79 -7.14 -18.69
C PRO A 119 -5.91 -6.57 -17.81
N THR A 120 -6.39 -7.32 -16.82
CA THR A 120 -7.40 -6.86 -15.87
C THR A 120 -6.79 -5.86 -14.90
N MET A 121 -5.60 -6.15 -14.39
CA MET A 121 -4.86 -5.27 -13.48
C MET A 121 -4.50 -3.96 -14.19
N SER A 122 -3.94 -4.02 -15.40
CA SER A 122 -3.59 -2.83 -16.18
C SER A 122 -4.80 -1.95 -16.48
N ARG A 123 -5.97 -2.53 -16.78
CA ARG A 123 -7.21 -1.75 -16.95
C ARG A 123 -7.61 -1.04 -15.66
N MET A 124 -7.48 -1.69 -14.51
CA MET A 124 -7.76 -1.07 -13.21
C MET A 124 -6.81 0.09 -12.94
N GLU A 125 -5.50 -0.10 -13.07
CA GLU A 125 -4.50 0.96 -12.86
C GLU A 125 -4.73 2.17 -13.76
N ASN A 126 -5.10 1.95 -15.04
CA ASN A 126 -5.34 3.02 -16.01
C ASN A 126 -6.75 3.64 -15.91
N SER A 127 -7.65 3.10 -15.10
CA SER A 127 -9.01 3.65 -14.95
C SER A 127 -9.11 4.75 -13.89
N VAL A 128 -8.11 4.87 -13.01
CA VAL A 128 -8.14 5.78 -11.87
C VAL A 128 -7.90 7.23 -12.33
N SER A 129 -8.83 8.12 -12.00
CA SER A 129 -8.75 9.54 -12.33
C SER A 129 -7.87 10.30 -11.33
N TRP A 130 -7.37 11.47 -11.75
CA TRP A 130 -6.58 12.36 -10.87
C TRP A 130 -7.36 12.80 -9.61
N ARG A 131 -8.69 12.88 -9.66
CA ARG A 131 -9.53 13.23 -8.50
C ARG A 131 -9.55 12.09 -7.48
N GLU A 132 -9.60 10.87 -7.94
CA GLU A 132 -9.55 9.68 -7.09
C GLU A 132 -8.16 9.53 -6.47
N LEU A 133 -7.09 9.73 -7.24
CA LEU A 133 -5.72 9.77 -6.70
C LEU A 133 -5.56 10.87 -5.63
N TYR A 134 -6.15 12.05 -5.85
CA TYR A 134 -6.17 13.10 -4.83
C TYR A 134 -6.96 12.66 -3.59
N GLY A 135 -8.11 11.99 -3.78
CA GLY A 135 -8.90 11.40 -2.69
C GLY A 135 -8.11 10.40 -1.87
N MET A 136 -7.34 9.51 -2.53
CA MET A 136 -6.44 8.56 -1.84
C MET A 136 -5.37 9.29 -1.01
N GLY A 137 -4.78 10.36 -1.56
CA GLY A 137 -3.81 11.18 -0.81
C GLY A 137 -4.42 11.86 0.43
N VAL A 138 -5.69 12.29 0.34
CA VAL A 138 -6.46 12.81 1.48
C VAL A 138 -6.79 11.71 2.47
N GLN A 139 -7.09 10.49 2.00
CA GLN A 139 -7.37 9.36 2.86
C GLN A 139 -6.15 8.99 3.72
N PHE A 140 -4.94 8.95 3.15
CA PHE A 140 -3.72 8.78 3.95
C PHE A 140 -3.59 9.82 5.06
N LEU A 141 -3.92 11.08 4.77
CA LEU A 141 -3.89 12.16 5.76
C LEU A 141 -4.93 11.95 6.86
N ASN A 142 -6.13 11.47 6.52
CA ASN A 142 -7.15 11.11 7.50
C ASN A 142 -6.68 9.95 8.37
N ASP A 143 -6.14 8.88 7.77
CA ASP A 143 -5.60 7.72 8.48
C ASP A 143 -4.47 8.12 9.46
N PHE A 144 -3.63 9.06 9.06
CA PHE A 144 -2.63 9.64 9.95
C PHE A 144 -3.26 10.33 11.15
N ILE A 145 -4.27 11.19 10.92
CA ILE A 145 -4.98 11.90 12.00
C ILE A 145 -5.68 10.92 12.93
N ASP A 146 -6.40 9.95 12.38
CA ASP A 146 -7.15 8.94 13.12
C ASP A 146 -6.26 7.98 13.92
N SER A 147 -4.98 7.91 13.56
CA SER A 147 -3.99 7.10 14.28
C SER A 147 -3.60 7.67 15.65
N TYR A 148 -4.10 8.84 16.01
CA TYR A 148 -3.88 9.48 17.31
C TYR A 148 -5.16 9.47 18.13
N GLU A 149 -5.08 9.03 19.38
CA GLU A 149 -6.22 9.01 20.32
C GLU A 149 -6.66 10.43 20.73
N SER A 150 -5.76 11.41 20.63
CA SER A 150 -6.03 12.80 21.00
C SER A 150 -5.12 13.74 20.22
N GLU A 151 -5.48 15.04 20.20
CA GLU A 151 -4.69 16.09 19.57
C GLU A 151 -3.25 16.10 20.10
N PRO A 152 -2.22 15.87 19.25
CA PRO A 152 -0.83 15.91 19.67
C PRO A 152 -0.37 17.35 19.92
N LYS A 153 0.55 17.54 20.86
CA LYS A 153 1.12 18.88 21.12
C LYS A 153 1.89 19.44 19.94
N MET A 154 2.56 18.57 19.20
CA MET A 154 3.41 18.94 18.06
C MET A 154 3.41 17.84 17.00
N VAL A 155 3.51 18.24 15.75
CA VAL A 155 3.69 17.37 14.58
C VAL A 155 4.80 17.97 13.71
N ILE A 156 5.73 17.14 13.27
CA ILE A 156 6.80 17.52 12.35
C ILE A 156 6.49 16.92 10.97
N LEU A 157 6.22 17.78 10.00
CA LEU A 157 6.06 17.38 8.60
C LEU A 157 7.44 17.25 7.96
N ASP A 158 7.93 16.02 7.89
CA ASP A 158 9.23 15.68 7.32
C ASP A 158 9.05 15.30 5.85
N MET A 159 9.63 16.10 4.95
CA MET A 159 9.41 15.97 3.51
C MET A 159 10.63 15.41 2.82
N ASP A 160 10.46 14.32 2.12
CA ASP A 160 11.53 13.66 1.38
C ASP A 160 11.12 13.36 -0.07
N ASP A 161 12.00 13.74 -1.00
CA ASP A 161 11.88 13.40 -2.43
C ASP A 161 12.71 12.16 -2.73
N THR A 162 12.06 11.09 -3.15
CA THR A 162 12.73 9.84 -3.50
C THR A 162 12.87 9.71 -5.02
N ASN A 163 14.05 9.31 -5.50
CA ASN A 163 14.23 8.96 -6.90
C ASN A 163 13.58 7.61 -7.21
N ASN A 164 12.75 7.57 -8.25
CA ASN A 164 12.11 6.37 -8.74
C ASN A 164 12.35 6.27 -10.25
N ASP A 165 13.32 5.48 -10.64
CA ASP A 165 13.73 5.30 -12.02
C ASP A 165 12.60 4.69 -12.84
N THR A 166 12.49 5.12 -14.09
CA THR A 166 11.44 4.65 -15.01
C THR A 166 12.05 3.94 -16.20
N TYR A 167 11.48 2.80 -16.53
CA TYR A 167 11.90 1.99 -17.66
C TYR A 167 10.83 2.08 -18.77
N GLY A 168 11.12 2.83 -19.81
CA GLY A 168 10.21 3.04 -20.94
C GLY A 168 9.61 4.45 -21.02
N GLN A 169 8.62 4.63 -21.92
CA GLN A 169 7.99 5.94 -22.20
C GLN A 169 6.73 6.13 -21.34
N GLN A 170 6.91 6.23 -20.05
CA GLN A 170 5.80 6.49 -19.14
C GLN A 170 5.42 7.97 -19.15
N GLU A 171 4.13 8.26 -19.01
CA GLU A 171 3.63 9.63 -18.98
C GLU A 171 4.26 10.43 -17.83
N LEU A 172 4.72 11.64 -18.10
CA LEU A 172 5.40 12.53 -17.15
C LEU A 172 6.70 11.98 -16.55
N SER A 173 7.24 10.88 -17.06
CA SER A 173 8.62 10.50 -16.80
C SER A 173 9.54 11.52 -17.50
N LEU A 174 10.27 12.29 -16.72
CA LEU A 174 11.13 13.37 -17.22
C LEU A 174 12.57 13.15 -16.79
N PHE A 175 13.51 13.55 -17.67
CA PHE A 175 14.93 13.48 -17.38
C PHE A 175 15.33 14.37 -16.21
N ASN A 176 15.94 13.75 -15.19
CA ASN A 176 16.47 14.47 -14.02
C ASN A 176 17.98 14.67 -14.18
N ASN A 177 18.41 15.95 -14.21
CA ASN A 177 19.82 16.26 -14.41
C ASN A 177 20.73 15.88 -13.23
N TYR A 178 20.19 15.67 -12.04
CA TYR A 178 20.95 15.29 -10.85
C TYR A 178 21.25 13.78 -10.85
N TYR A 179 20.23 12.98 -11.16
CA TYR A 179 20.36 11.52 -11.22
C TYR A 179 20.84 11.00 -12.59
N HIS A 180 20.84 11.87 -13.61
CA HIS A 180 21.18 11.54 -15.00
C HIS A 180 20.31 10.44 -15.61
N ASP A 181 19.03 10.35 -15.21
CA ASP A 181 18.09 9.35 -15.71
C ASP A 181 16.66 9.92 -15.82
N TYR A 182 15.80 9.15 -16.51
CA TYR A 182 14.36 9.40 -16.57
C TYR A 182 13.72 8.79 -15.32
N CYS A 183 13.02 9.61 -14.56
CA CYS A 183 12.45 9.16 -13.30
C CYS A 183 11.17 9.93 -12.92
N TYR A 184 10.49 9.42 -11.91
CA TYR A 184 9.61 10.19 -11.06
C TYR A 184 10.34 10.61 -9.78
N MET A 185 9.84 11.66 -9.15
CA MET A 185 10.32 12.14 -7.84
C MET A 185 9.14 12.21 -6.86
N PRO A 186 8.61 11.05 -6.41
CA PRO A 186 7.55 11.06 -5.41
C PRO A 186 8.02 11.82 -4.17
N LEU A 187 7.13 12.69 -3.68
CA LEU A 187 7.30 13.39 -2.42
C LEU A 187 6.57 12.61 -1.33
N HIS A 188 7.32 12.07 -0.41
CA HIS A 188 6.78 11.46 0.80
C HIS A 188 6.78 12.47 1.94
N ILE A 189 5.71 12.50 2.71
CA ILE A 189 5.61 13.33 3.91
C ILE A 189 5.33 12.41 5.08
N TYR A 190 6.27 12.37 6.01
CA TYR A 190 6.20 11.59 7.23
C TYR A 190 6.06 12.50 8.45
N GLU A 191 5.52 11.96 9.53
CA GLU A 191 5.62 12.60 10.84
C GLU A 191 6.96 12.25 11.47
N GLY A 192 7.80 13.27 11.70
CA GLY A 192 9.21 13.12 12.03
C GLY A 192 9.53 12.51 13.41
N LEU A 193 8.56 12.41 14.33
CA LEU A 193 8.74 11.79 15.65
C LEU A 193 8.28 10.33 15.65
N SER A 194 7.16 10.04 15.03
CA SER A 194 6.56 8.71 15.01
C SER A 194 6.93 7.87 13.80
N GLY A 195 7.44 8.49 12.72
CA GLY A 195 7.69 7.84 11.45
C GLY A 195 6.44 7.49 10.64
N LYS A 196 5.25 7.90 11.09
CA LYS A 196 3.99 7.61 10.39
C LYS A 196 3.92 8.35 9.06
N LEU A 197 3.48 7.66 8.00
CA LEU A 197 3.20 8.28 6.72
C LEU A 197 2.00 9.23 6.85
N ILE A 198 2.17 10.46 6.39
CA ILE A 198 1.10 11.46 6.32
C ILE A 198 0.44 11.42 4.95
N THR A 199 1.22 11.48 3.89
CA THR A 199 0.75 11.34 2.51
C THR A 199 1.92 11.16 1.55
N THR A 200 1.63 10.72 0.33
CA THR A 200 2.61 10.63 -0.76
C THR A 200 2.04 11.24 -2.03
N ILE A 201 2.90 11.88 -2.83
CA ILE A 201 2.48 12.58 -4.05
C ILE A 201 3.48 12.29 -5.15
N LEU A 202 3.00 11.68 -6.23
CA LEU A 202 3.82 11.43 -7.39
C LEU A 202 4.12 12.76 -8.10
N LYS A 203 5.41 13.03 -8.30
CA LYS A 203 5.90 14.16 -9.08
C LYS A 203 6.75 13.69 -10.25
N PRO A 204 6.75 14.43 -11.37
CA PRO A 204 7.68 14.15 -12.47
C PRO A 204 9.14 14.37 -12.01
N GLY A 205 10.07 13.68 -12.66
CA GLY A 205 11.51 13.74 -12.33
C GLY A 205 12.15 15.10 -12.47
N ARG A 206 11.54 15.99 -13.27
CA ARG A 206 12.01 17.36 -13.42
C ARG A 206 11.09 18.34 -12.69
N ARG A 207 11.67 19.32 -11.99
CA ARG A 207 10.91 20.41 -11.38
C ARG A 207 10.05 21.12 -12.41
N ASN A 208 8.74 21.01 -12.28
CA ASN A 208 7.80 21.80 -13.06
C ASN A 208 7.48 23.08 -12.27
N LYS A 209 7.44 24.23 -12.96
CA LYS A 209 7.05 25.51 -12.36
C LYS A 209 5.64 25.48 -11.71
N GLN A 210 4.81 24.50 -12.12
CA GLN A 210 3.47 24.29 -11.58
C GLN A 210 3.44 23.40 -10.34
N SER A 211 4.49 22.65 -10.02
CA SER A 211 4.58 21.84 -8.80
C SER A 211 4.86 22.73 -7.59
N ASN A 212 3.82 23.40 -7.12
CA ASN A 212 3.95 24.31 -5.97
C ASN A 212 3.79 23.53 -4.66
N VAL A 213 4.90 22.98 -4.14
CA VAL A 213 4.96 22.30 -2.86
C VAL A 213 4.38 23.14 -1.72
N ALA A 214 4.57 24.47 -1.77
CA ALA A 214 3.99 25.36 -0.77
C ALA A 214 2.45 25.39 -0.80
N SER A 215 1.84 25.29 -2.00
CA SER A 215 0.38 25.19 -2.12
C SER A 215 -0.14 23.86 -1.55
N LEU A 216 0.60 22.78 -1.76
CA LEU A 216 0.28 21.46 -1.21
C LEU A 216 0.37 21.47 0.31
N LEU A 217 1.48 21.97 0.86
CA LEU A 217 1.66 22.11 2.30
C LEU A 217 0.55 22.92 2.96
N LYS A 218 0.13 24.03 2.31
CA LYS A 218 -1.00 24.83 2.81
C LYS A 218 -2.28 24.00 2.92
N LYS A 219 -2.55 23.11 1.96
CA LYS A 219 -3.73 22.23 2.00
C LYS A 219 -3.62 21.20 3.12
N ILE A 220 -2.46 20.55 3.26
CA ILE A 220 -2.20 19.57 4.32
C ILE A 220 -2.33 20.24 5.70
N ILE A 221 -1.65 21.37 5.90
CA ILE A 221 -1.70 22.12 7.17
C ILE A 221 -3.13 22.57 7.47
N LYS A 222 -3.88 23.06 6.48
CA LYS A 222 -5.28 23.43 6.65
C LYS A 222 -6.11 22.24 7.11
N HIS A 223 -5.97 21.08 6.48
CA HIS A 223 -6.69 19.85 6.82
C HIS A 223 -6.36 19.39 8.25
N ILE A 224 -5.08 19.40 8.62
CA ILE A 224 -4.65 19.08 10.00
C ILE A 224 -5.27 20.07 11.01
N ARG A 225 -5.30 21.37 10.68
CA ARG A 225 -5.87 22.42 11.53
C ARG A 225 -7.39 22.30 11.73
N GLU A 226 -8.10 21.74 10.78
CA GLU A 226 -9.54 21.46 10.91
C GLU A 226 -9.84 20.43 12.01
N GLN A 227 -8.88 19.53 12.29
CA GLN A 227 -8.98 18.49 13.33
C GLN A 227 -8.22 18.88 14.60
N TRP A 228 -7.04 19.47 14.46
CA TRP A 228 -6.13 19.82 15.56
C TRP A 228 -5.82 21.32 15.55
N ALA A 229 -6.62 22.07 16.30
CA ALA A 229 -6.55 23.54 16.32
C ALA A 229 -5.28 24.07 17.01
N ASN A 230 -4.79 23.39 18.07
CA ASN A 230 -3.73 23.86 18.95
C ASN A 230 -2.36 23.20 18.70
N THR A 231 -2.29 22.17 17.84
CA THR A 231 -1.05 21.45 17.54
C THR A 231 0.00 22.38 16.94
N VAL A 232 1.21 22.38 17.44
CA VAL A 232 2.34 23.04 16.79
C VAL A 232 2.77 22.24 15.58
N ILE A 233 2.77 22.85 14.40
CA ILE A 233 3.18 22.19 13.14
C ILE A 233 4.53 22.78 12.72
N ILE A 234 5.53 21.91 12.61
CA ILE A 234 6.87 22.22 12.11
C ILE A 234 7.01 21.57 10.73
N VAL A 235 7.63 22.26 9.80
CA VAL A 235 7.95 21.72 8.45
C VAL A 235 9.45 21.62 8.32
N ARG A 236 9.93 20.46 7.95
CA ARG A 236 11.37 20.17 7.78
C ARG A 236 11.66 19.60 6.39
#